data_a80a7c6bc129729db31a63d5d06589b6
#
_entry.id   a80a7c6bc129729db31a63d5d06589b6
#
_cell.length_a   1.000
_cell.length_b   1.000
_cell.length_c   1.000
_cell.angle_alpha   90.00
_cell.angle_beta   90.00
_cell.angle_gamma   90.00
#
_symmetry.space_group_name_H-M   'P 1'
#
loop_
_entity.id
_entity.type
_entity.pdbx_description
1 polymer ?
#
loop_
_entity_poly.entity_id
_entity_poly.type
_entity_poly.pdbx_seq_one_letter_code
_entity_poly.pdbx_strand_id
1 'polypeptide(L)'
;MYKGRSLGIVVLTAAQIFIGSIHVFFGLLLLAFENLNFIQATVAYDVYTIIFGGLTVVFGAFIWQGKKAGWVGTIAVSLFVIVADSLTLLDLPSIPGIPKFAGSTEIAYSVLIIVYLCTRKVRKKFLG
;
A
#
# COMPACT_ATOMS: atom_id res chain seq x y z
N MET A 1 0.17 23.68 -10.71
CA MET A 1 -0.07 22.24 -10.88
C MET A 1 0.67 21.74 -12.10
N TYR A 2 1.27 20.59 -12.01
CA TYR A 2 2.02 19.99 -13.12
C TYR A 2 1.08 19.63 -14.26
N LYS A 3 1.39 20.12 -15.47
CA LYS A 3 0.58 19.83 -16.65
C LYS A 3 0.68 18.35 -17.03
N GLY A 4 -0.43 17.75 -17.40
CA GLY A 4 -0.49 16.35 -17.80
C GLY A 4 -0.90 15.37 -16.72
N ARG A 5 -1.02 15.81 -15.47
CA ARG A 5 -1.59 14.96 -14.42
C ARG A 5 -3.10 14.86 -14.61
N SER A 6 -3.58 13.63 -14.75
CA SER A 6 -5.00 13.38 -14.80
C SER A 6 -5.59 13.39 -13.39
N LEU A 7 -6.91 13.56 -13.30
CA LEU A 7 -7.62 13.46 -12.03
C LEU A 7 -7.33 12.13 -11.36
N GLY A 8 -7.27 11.04 -12.13
CA GLY A 8 -6.96 9.72 -11.58
C GLY A 8 -5.60 9.65 -10.90
N ILE A 9 -4.57 10.27 -11.49
CA ILE A 9 -3.23 10.31 -10.88
C ILE A 9 -3.26 11.16 -9.60
N VAL A 10 -3.98 12.28 -9.61
CA VAL A 10 -4.11 13.12 -8.40
C VAL A 10 -4.79 12.34 -7.28
N VAL A 11 -5.90 11.68 -7.58
CA VAL A 11 -6.64 10.87 -6.59
C VAL A 11 -5.79 9.72 -6.08
N LEU A 12 -5.12 8.99 -6.98
CA LEU A 12 -4.26 7.86 -6.60
C LEU A 12 -3.12 8.31 -5.69
N THR A 13 -2.43 9.39 -6.05
CA THR A 13 -1.33 9.92 -5.25
C THR A 13 -1.82 10.35 -3.86
N ALA A 14 -2.93 11.09 -3.81
CA ALA A 14 -3.50 11.53 -2.54
C ALA A 14 -3.87 10.33 -1.67
N ALA A 15 -4.50 9.31 -2.27
CA ALA A 15 -4.89 8.09 -1.55
C ALA A 15 -3.67 7.35 -1.02
N GLN A 16 -2.62 7.18 -1.83
CA GLN A 16 -1.41 6.48 -1.40
C GLN A 16 -0.70 7.21 -0.25
N ILE A 17 -0.58 8.53 -0.35
CA ILE A 17 0.09 9.29 0.71
C ILE A 17 -0.74 9.25 1.99
N PHE A 18 -2.05 9.41 1.89
CA PHE A 18 -2.95 9.38 3.05
C PHE A 18 -2.95 8.00 3.71
N ILE A 19 -3.21 6.95 2.94
CA ILE A 19 -3.31 5.59 3.46
C ILE A 19 -1.96 5.10 3.97
N GLY A 20 -0.87 5.37 3.23
CA GLY A 20 0.47 5.00 3.66
C GLY A 20 0.87 5.68 4.96
N SER A 21 0.54 6.96 5.10
CA SER A 21 0.83 7.72 6.32
C SER A 21 0.06 7.17 7.52
N ILE A 22 -1.21 6.80 7.32
CA ILE A 22 -2.02 6.18 8.36
C ILE A 22 -1.40 4.85 8.79
N HIS A 23 -0.96 4.03 7.84
CA HIS A 23 -0.34 2.74 8.15
C HIS A 23 0.94 2.91 8.95
N VAL A 24 1.79 3.87 8.58
CA VAL A 24 3.01 4.15 9.34
C VAL A 24 2.66 4.60 10.75
N PHE A 25 1.72 5.53 10.88
CA PHE A 25 1.33 6.09 12.18
C PHE A 25 0.76 4.99 13.09
N PHE A 26 -0.20 4.21 12.59
CA PHE A 26 -0.82 3.15 13.40
C PHE A 26 0.16 2.02 13.68
N GLY A 27 1.03 1.68 12.74
CA GLY A 27 2.05 0.67 12.97
C GLY A 27 2.99 1.06 14.10
N LEU A 28 3.44 2.30 14.11
CA LEU A 28 4.29 2.82 15.20
C LEU A 28 3.53 2.86 16.52
N LEU A 29 2.27 3.26 16.51
CA LEU A 29 1.44 3.34 17.69
C LEU A 29 1.21 1.95 18.31
N LEU A 30 0.86 0.96 17.48
CA LEU A 30 0.66 -0.41 17.93
C LEU A 30 1.95 -1.00 18.51
N LEU A 31 3.07 -0.75 17.85
CA LEU A 31 4.37 -1.22 18.32
C LEU A 31 4.71 -0.63 19.70
N ALA A 32 4.42 0.66 19.89
CA ALA A 32 4.64 1.32 21.18
C ALA A 32 3.73 0.73 22.26
N PHE A 33 2.45 0.51 21.96
CA PHE A 33 1.49 -0.05 22.91
C PHE A 33 1.80 -1.51 23.23
N GLU A 34 2.30 -2.27 22.27
CA GLU A 34 2.72 -3.65 22.49
C GLU A 34 3.88 -3.69 23.50
N ASN A 35 4.86 -2.79 23.36
CA ASN A 35 5.95 -2.67 24.32
C ASN A 35 5.48 -2.32 25.73
N LEU A 36 4.33 -1.63 25.82
CA LEU A 36 3.71 -1.29 27.11
C LEU A 36 2.69 -2.33 27.57
N ASN A 37 2.51 -3.41 26.81
CA ASN A 37 1.55 -4.49 27.10
C ASN A 37 0.08 -4.03 27.17
N PHE A 38 -0.25 -2.93 26.50
CA PHE A 38 -1.64 -2.45 26.47
C PHE A 38 -2.48 -3.11 25.39
N ILE A 39 -1.85 -3.51 24.28
CA ILE A 39 -2.53 -4.12 23.15
C ILE A 39 -1.75 -5.36 22.73
N GLN A 40 -2.47 -6.46 22.50
CA GLN A 40 -1.87 -7.66 21.95
C GLN A 40 -1.88 -7.55 20.41
N ALA A 41 -0.71 -7.33 19.85
CA ALA A 41 -0.49 -7.30 18.42
C ALA A 41 0.80 -8.04 18.12
N THR A 42 1.00 -8.47 16.90
CA THR A 42 2.25 -9.13 16.52
C THR A 42 3.24 -8.09 16.01
N VAL A 43 4.50 -8.22 16.45
CA VAL A 43 5.58 -7.36 15.97
C VAL A 43 5.71 -7.50 14.44
N ALA A 44 5.54 -8.72 13.93
CA ALA A 44 5.62 -8.96 12.49
C ALA A 44 4.60 -8.12 11.70
N TYR A 45 3.36 -8.07 12.17
CA TYR A 45 2.33 -7.26 11.51
C TYR A 45 2.63 -5.76 11.63
N ASP A 46 3.07 -5.31 12.79
CA ASP A 46 3.38 -3.89 13.01
C ASP A 46 4.51 -3.43 12.10
N VAL A 47 5.59 -4.22 12.02
CA VAL A 47 6.73 -3.92 11.14
C VAL A 47 6.31 -3.94 9.68
N TYR A 48 5.52 -4.94 9.28
CA TYR A 48 4.97 -5.03 7.92
C TYR A 48 4.17 -3.77 7.58
N THR A 49 3.28 -3.34 8.47
CA THR A 49 2.45 -2.15 8.26
C THR A 49 3.29 -0.89 8.11
N ILE A 50 4.32 -0.74 8.93
CA ILE A 50 5.23 0.42 8.86
C ILE A 50 5.99 0.43 7.54
N ILE A 51 6.60 -0.70 7.18
CA ILE A 51 7.42 -0.79 5.96
C ILE A 51 6.57 -0.53 4.72
N PHE A 52 5.45 -1.23 4.59
CA PHE A 52 4.62 -1.10 3.39
C PHE A 52 3.87 0.23 3.34
N GLY A 53 3.52 0.80 4.49
CA GLY A 53 3.00 2.16 4.56
C GLY A 53 4.02 3.17 4.05
N GLY A 54 5.26 3.05 4.52
CA GLY A 54 6.36 3.91 4.06
C GLY A 54 6.63 3.79 2.56
N LEU A 55 6.68 2.55 2.05
CA LEU A 55 6.84 2.31 0.61
C LEU A 55 5.69 2.91 -0.19
N THR A 56 4.47 2.80 0.30
CA THR A 56 3.30 3.36 -0.35
C THR A 56 3.41 4.87 -0.48
N VAL A 57 3.87 5.55 0.56
CA VAL A 57 4.09 7.00 0.54
C VAL A 57 5.18 7.37 -0.48
N VAL A 58 6.32 6.67 -0.44
CA VAL A 58 7.45 6.96 -1.33
C VAL A 58 7.05 6.76 -2.79
N PHE A 59 6.43 5.63 -3.10
CA PHE A 59 6.02 5.35 -4.49
C PHE A 59 4.87 6.26 -4.93
N GLY A 60 4.00 6.67 -4.00
CA GLY A 60 2.99 7.69 -4.30
C GLY A 60 3.62 9.00 -4.73
N ALA A 61 4.66 9.45 -4.02
CA ALA A 61 5.41 10.63 -4.40
C ALA A 61 6.06 10.47 -5.78
N PHE A 62 6.61 9.30 -6.08
CA PHE A 62 7.20 9.01 -7.40
C PHE A 62 6.15 9.01 -8.51
N ILE A 63 4.96 8.49 -8.24
CA ILE A 63 3.85 8.57 -9.19
C ILE A 63 3.48 10.02 -9.48
N TRP A 64 3.43 10.84 -8.43
CA TRP A 64 3.18 12.27 -8.60
C TRP A 64 4.22 12.93 -9.50
N GLN A 65 5.47 12.52 -9.39
CA GLN A 65 6.56 13.04 -10.20
C GLN A 65 6.63 12.41 -11.62
N GLY A 66 5.77 11.45 -11.91
CA GLY A 66 5.76 10.78 -13.20
C GLY A 66 6.90 9.77 -13.40
N LYS A 67 7.53 9.33 -12.32
CA LYS A 67 8.67 8.42 -12.41
C LYS A 67 8.23 6.99 -12.62
N LYS A 68 8.94 6.27 -13.52
CA LYS A 68 8.71 4.84 -13.75
C LYS A 68 8.86 4.03 -12.48
N ALA A 69 9.79 4.41 -11.60
CA ALA A 69 9.98 3.74 -10.32
C ALA A 69 8.71 3.75 -9.48
N GLY A 70 7.92 4.82 -9.53
CA GLY A 70 6.63 4.89 -8.83
C GLY A 70 5.63 3.89 -9.37
N TRP A 71 5.55 3.76 -10.69
CA TRP A 71 4.67 2.80 -11.34
C TRP A 71 5.04 1.36 -10.99
N VAL A 72 6.33 1.01 -11.19
CA VAL A 72 6.83 -0.34 -10.90
C VAL A 72 6.69 -0.67 -9.42
N GLY A 73 7.11 0.26 -8.54
CA GLY A 73 7.08 0.04 -7.09
C GLY A 73 5.66 -0.11 -6.56
N THR A 74 4.73 0.71 -7.03
CA THR A 74 3.33 0.62 -6.60
C THR A 74 2.72 -0.72 -7.01
N ILE A 75 2.97 -1.16 -8.24
CA ILE A 75 2.47 -2.47 -8.69
C ILE A 75 3.09 -3.59 -7.88
N ALA A 76 4.40 -3.53 -7.63
CA ALA A 76 5.09 -4.56 -6.84
C ALA A 76 4.53 -4.66 -5.42
N VAL A 77 4.34 -3.53 -4.75
CA VAL A 77 3.76 -3.48 -3.40
C VAL A 77 2.34 -4.03 -3.43
N SER A 78 1.53 -3.62 -4.39
CA SER A 78 0.14 -4.06 -4.51
C SER A 78 0.04 -5.57 -4.74
N LEU A 79 0.91 -6.14 -5.58
CA LEU A 79 0.95 -7.58 -5.81
C LEU A 79 1.34 -8.32 -4.53
N PHE A 80 2.34 -7.82 -3.81
CA PHE A 80 2.75 -8.43 -2.55
C PHE A 80 1.61 -8.43 -1.53
N VAL A 81 0.91 -7.30 -1.39
CA VAL A 81 -0.23 -7.18 -0.48
C VAL A 81 -1.33 -8.17 -0.86
N ILE A 82 -1.65 -8.30 -2.15
CA ILE A 82 -2.67 -9.23 -2.62
C ILE A 82 -2.28 -10.66 -2.22
N VAL A 83 -1.03 -11.05 -2.44
CA VAL A 83 -0.56 -12.40 -2.10
C VAL A 83 -0.63 -12.64 -0.60
N ALA A 84 -0.06 -11.73 0.20
CA ALA A 84 -0.02 -11.88 1.66
C ALA A 84 -1.43 -11.94 2.26
N ASP A 85 -2.32 -11.05 1.83
CA ASP A 85 -3.67 -11.00 2.36
C ASP A 85 -4.52 -12.17 1.88
N SER A 86 -4.32 -12.62 0.64
CA SER A 86 -5.01 -13.81 0.14
C SER A 86 -4.63 -15.06 0.93
N LEU A 87 -3.34 -15.22 1.24
CA LEU A 87 -2.88 -16.34 2.09
C LEU A 87 -3.54 -16.25 3.47
N THR A 88 -3.65 -15.06 4.03
CA THR A 88 -4.30 -14.86 5.32
C THR A 88 -5.78 -15.24 5.27
N LEU A 89 -6.50 -14.82 4.22
CA LEU A 89 -7.93 -15.15 4.08
C LEU A 89 -8.17 -16.64 3.89
N LEU A 90 -7.22 -17.35 3.29
CA LEU A 90 -7.31 -18.80 3.08
C LEU A 90 -6.77 -19.59 4.27
N ASP A 91 -6.39 -18.95 5.35
CA ASP A 91 -5.78 -19.57 6.54
C ASP A 91 -4.48 -20.31 6.22
N LEU A 92 -3.77 -19.87 5.20
CA LEU A 92 -2.44 -20.39 4.83
C LEU A 92 -1.35 -19.57 5.51
N PRO A 93 -0.11 -20.13 5.61
CA PRO A 93 1.00 -19.37 6.19
C PRO A 93 1.23 -18.03 5.50
N SER A 94 1.27 -16.96 6.30
CA SER A 94 1.44 -15.60 5.84
C SER A 94 2.08 -14.78 6.96
N ILE A 95 2.02 -13.46 6.83
CA ILE A 95 2.47 -12.56 7.89
C ILE A 95 1.49 -12.68 9.06
N PRO A 96 1.97 -13.05 10.27
CA PRO A 96 1.08 -13.18 11.43
C PRO A 96 0.43 -11.86 11.81
N GLY A 97 -0.82 -11.93 12.22
CA GLY A 97 -1.53 -10.79 12.79
C GLY A 97 -2.34 -9.95 11.81
N ILE A 98 -2.33 -10.27 10.52
CA ILE A 98 -3.16 -9.53 9.55
C ILE A 98 -4.65 -9.83 9.83
N PRO A 99 -5.47 -8.79 10.16
CA PRO A 99 -6.90 -9.00 10.33
C PRO A 99 -7.57 -9.37 8.99
N LYS A 100 -8.48 -10.33 9.01
CA LYS A 100 -9.16 -10.77 7.78
C LYS A 100 -9.95 -9.65 7.11
N PHE A 101 -10.61 -8.80 7.91
CA PHE A 101 -11.35 -7.67 7.36
C PHE A 101 -10.42 -6.69 6.65
N ALA A 102 -9.30 -6.35 7.28
CA ALA A 102 -8.31 -5.47 6.67
C ALA A 102 -7.73 -6.09 5.40
N GLY A 103 -7.43 -7.39 5.42
CA GLY A 103 -6.93 -8.10 4.25
C GLY A 103 -7.88 -8.03 3.07
N SER A 104 -9.17 -8.24 3.31
CA SER A 104 -10.19 -8.14 2.25
C SER A 104 -10.22 -6.74 1.62
N THR A 105 -10.21 -5.70 2.45
CA THR A 105 -10.25 -4.31 2.00
C THR A 105 -8.98 -3.96 1.21
N GLU A 106 -7.83 -4.40 1.69
CA GLU A 106 -6.55 -4.14 1.04
C GLU A 106 -6.43 -4.83 -0.31
N ILE A 107 -6.97 -6.06 -0.43
CA ILE A 107 -6.99 -6.77 -1.73
C ILE A 107 -7.81 -5.97 -2.74
N ALA A 108 -9.01 -5.54 -2.37
CA ALA A 108 -9.88 -4.76 -3.25
C ALA A 108 -9.18 -3.48 -3.71
N TYR A 109 -8.59 -2.74 -2.77
CA TYR A 109 -7.85 -1.51 -3.05
C TYR A 109 -6.67 -1.77 -3.99
N SER A 110 -5.88 -2.81 -3.71
CA SER A 110 -4.70 -3.14 -4.51
C SER A 110 -5.06 -3.57 -5.92
N VAL A 111 -6.14 -4.33 -6.09
CA VAL A 111 -6.63 -4.72 -7.42
C VAL A 111 -7.04 -3.48 -8.21
N LEU A 112 -7.76 -2.55 -7.60
CA LEU A 112 -8.17 -1.32 -8.28
C LEU A 112 -6.96 -0.49 -8.72
N ILE A 113 -5.93 -0.40 -7.89
CA ILE A 113 -4.69 0.31 -8.22
C ILE A 113 -4.01 -0.35 -9.42
N ILE A 114 -3.87 -1.67 -9.41
CA ILE A 114 -3.20 -2.39 -10.50
C ILE A 114 -3.98 -2.22 -11.80
N VAL A 115 -5.29 -2.38 -11.77
CA VAL A 115 -6.13 -2.23 -12.95
C VAL A 115 -5.97 -0.82 -13.53
N TYR A 116 -6.03 0.20 -12.67
CA TYR A 116 -5.88 1.59 -13.12
C TYR A 116 -4.51 1.85 -13.73
N LEU A 117 -3.44 1.45 -13.05
CA LEU A 117 -2.06 1.70 -13.51
C LEU A 117 -1.73 0.91 -14.78
N CYS A 118 -2.38 -0.23 -15.01
CA CYS A 118 -2.15 -1.04 -16.19
C CYS A 118 -3.01 -0.62 -17.38
N THR A 119 -3.91 0.36 -17.24
CA THR A 119 -4.64 0.88 -18.40
C THR A 119 -3.64 1.48 -19.37
N ARG A 120 -3.97 1.35 -20.66
CA ARG A 120 -3.07 1.78 -21.72
C ARG A 120 -2.64 3.24 -21.59
N LYS A 121 -3.60 4.11 -21.29
CA LYS A 121 -3.36 5.53 -21.16
C LYS A 121 -2.39 5.86 -20.01
N VAL A 122 -2.61 5.26 -18.85
CA VAL A 122 -1.77 5.51 -17.67
C VAL A 122 -0.40 4.87 -17.84
N ARG A 123 -0.36 3.62 -18.29
CA ARG A 123 0.91 2.92 -18.51
C ARG A 123 1.85 3.69 -19.43
N LYS A 124 1.33 4.27 -20.49
CA LYS A 124 2.13 5.07 -21.43
C LYS A 124 2.79 6.27 -20.77
N LYS A 125 2.15 6.87 -19.77
CA LYS A 125 2.71 8.03 -19.08
C LYS A 125 3.99 7.69 -18.30
N PHE A 126 4.11 6.45 -17.84
CA PHE A 126 5.25 6.03 -17.01
C PHE A 126 6.29 5.23 -17.79
N LEU A 127 5.87 4.47 -18.78
CA LEU A 127 6.77 3.57 -19.51
C LEU A 127 7.15 4.08 -20.90
N GLY A 128 6.55 5.16 -21.34
CA GLY A 128 6.79 5.71 -22.65
C GLY A 128 5.96 5.03 -23.71
#